data_94fa39de65a6e6e7ebc35bccecb5a6dd
#
_entry.id   94fa39de65a6e6e7ebc35bccecb5a6dd
#
_cell.length_a   1.000
_cell.length_b   1.000
_cell.length_c   1.000
_cell.angle_alpha   90.00
_cell.angle_beta   90.00
_cell.angle_gamma   90.00
#
_symmetry.space_group_name_H-M   'P 1'
#
loop_
_entity.id
_entity.type
_entity.pdbx_description
1 polymer ?
#
loop_
_entity_poly.entity_id
_entity_poly.type
_entity_poly.pdbx_seq_one_letter_code
_entity_poly.pdbx_strand_id
1 'polypeptide(L)'
;VVLDVGNGVKGGSPENPTFVSQFKYDLDALYARVDEYWGLSARGTHTAWRAGKYVFIGDEVYASRPSTGLKDGNDLTFGRLQVLDVSNLEKPKLVAWYEPTDGGVHNIWAAGDTLYMGNYQGGARAVDISGELPCPHRQA
;
A
#
# COMPACT_ATOMS: atom_id res chain seq x y z
N VAL A 1 -8.65 -4.13 -6.65
CA VAL A 1 -9.83 -4.26 -7.52
C VAL A 1 -10.57 -2.94 -7.54
N VAL A 2 -11.03 -2.51 -8.71
CA VAL A 2 -11.93 -1.39 -8.92
C VAL A 2 -13.28 -1.95 -9.34
N LEU A 3 -14.32 -1.56 -8.61
CA LEU A 3 -15.71 -1.91 -8.88
C LEU A 3 -16.51 -0.64 -9.16
N ASP A 4 -17.41 -0.73 -10.12
CA ASP A 4 -18.45 0.27 -10.32
C ASP A 4 -19.66 -0.09 -9.46
N VAL A 5 -20.00 0.80 -8.55
CA VAL A 5 -21.13 0.66 -7.61
C VAL A 5 -22.23 1.69 -7.89
N GLY A 6 -22.18 2.33 -9.06
CA GLY A 6 -23.12 3.36 -9.49
C GLY A 6 -22.37 4.67 -9.75
N ASN A 7 -22.32 5.11 -10.93
CA ASN A 7 -21.87 6.37 -11.50
C ASN A 7 -21.32 6.19 -12.93
N GLY A 8 -21.64 5.05 -13.54
CA GLY A 8 -21.69 4.98 -14.98
C GLY A 8 -20.47 4.50 -15.74
N VAL A 9 -19.45 3.94 -15.08
CA VAL A 9 -18.27 3.40 -15.82
C VAL A 9 -18.62 2.07 -16.49
N LYS A 10 -19.32 1.17 -15.80
CA LYS A 10 -19.67 -0.18 -16.27
C LYS A 10 -21.12 -0.59 -15.96
N GLY A 11 -21.97 0.36 -15.60
CA GLY A 11 -23.38 0.11 -15.32
C GLY A 11 -23.63 -0.65 -14.02
N GLY A 12 -22.73 -0.54 -13.05
CA GLY A 12 -22.90 -1.11 -11.72
C GLY A 12 -23.87 -0.33 -10.85
N SER A 13 -24.31 -0.96 -9.77
CA SER A 13 -25.06 -0.31 -8.67
C SER A 13 -24.53 -0.83 -7.33
N PRO A 14 -24.93 -0.20 -6.21
CA PRO A 14 -24.55 -0.71 -4.89
C PRO A 14 -24.99 -2.16 -4.65
N GLU A 15 -26.17 -2.54 -5.17
CA GLU A 15 -26.74 -3.87 -5.03
C GLU A 15 -26.14 -4.87 -6.04
N ASN A 16 -25.59 -4.36 -7.15
CA ASN A 16 -25.02 -5.18 -8.21
C ASN A 16 -23.73 -4.53 -8.74
N PRO A 17 -22.62 -4.60 -7.99
CA PRO A 17 -21.35 -4.04 -8.40
C PRO A 17 -20.81 -4.72 -9.66
N THR A 18 -20.28 -3.94 -10.60
CA THR A 18 -19.63 -4.49 -11.80
C THR A 18 -18.11 -4.29 -11.75
N PHE A 19 -17.39 -5.27 -12.28
CA PHE A 19 -15.94 -5.23 -12.36
C PHE A 19 -15.47 -4.21 -13.39
N VAL A 20 -14.57 -3.32 -12.99
CA VAL A 20 -13.90 -2.35 -13.86
C VAL A 20 -12.49 -2.80 -14.19
N SER A 21 -11.66 -2.97 -13.18
CA SER A 21 -10.26 -3.35 -13.36
C SER A 21 -9.65 -3.94 -12.09
N GLN A 22 -8.46 -4.52 -12.26
CA GLN A 22 -7.63 -4.94 -11.16
C GLN A 22 -6.19 -4.53 -11.44
N PHE A 23 -5.53 -3.95 -10.45
CA PHE A 23 -4.09 -3.81 -10.42
C PHE A 23 -3.51 -4.89 -9.50
N LYS A 24 -2.45 -5.56 -9.97
CA LYS A 24 -1.67 -6.53 -9.19
C LYS A 24 -0.20 -6.18 -9.32
N TYR A 25 0.52 -6.33 -8.24
CA TYR A 25 1.97 -6.33 -8.21
C TYR A 25 2.45 -7.60 -7.48
N ASP A 26 3.62 -8.05 -7.83
CA ASP A 26 4.19 -9.27 -7.26
C ASP A 26 4.75 -8.97 -5.87
N LEU A 27 3.93 -9.24 -4.86
CA LEU A 27 4.33 -9.06 -3.46
C LEU A 27 5.41 -10.05 -3.04
N ASP A 28 5.43 -11.24 -3.61
CA ASP A 28 6.44 -12.26 -3.26
C ASP A 28 7.81 -11.82 -3.75
N ALA A 29 7.92 -11.30 -4.97
CA ALA A 29 9.16 -10.72 -5.47
C ALA A 29 9.60 -9.49 -4.68
N LEU A 30 8.65 -8.64 -4.28
CA LEU A 30 8.94 -7.44 -3.49
C LEU A 30 9.46 -7.77 -2.08
N TYR A 31 8.93 -8.83 -1.48
CA TYR A 31 9.16 -9.17 -0.07
C TYR A 31 9.78 -10.55 0.12
N ALA A 32 10.53 -11.06 -0.86
CA ALA A 32 11.22 -12.35 -0.77
C ALA A 32 12.10 -12.47 0.47
N ARG A 33 12.71 -11.35 0.90
CA ARG A 33 13.49 -11.29 2.14
C ARG A 33 12.70 -11.64 3.41
N VAL A 34 11.37 -11.56 3.38
CA VAL A 34 10.52 -11.90 4.54
C VAL A 34 10.52 -13.41 4.77
N ASP A 35 10.72 -14.20 3.73
CA ASP A 35 10.78 -15.67 3.83
C ASP A 35 12.01 -16.16 4.59
N GLU A 36 13.08 -15.35 4.64
CA GLU A 36 14.27 -15.66 5.42
C GLU A 36 14.01 -15.66 6.93
N TYR A 37 12.91 -15.03 7.37
CA TYR A 37 12.61 -14.85 8.79
C TYR A 37 11.58 -15.83 9.34
N TRP A 38 11.20 -16.84 8.62
CA TRP A 38 10.39 -18.01 9.03
C TRP A 38 9.12 -17.68 9.84
N GLY A 39 8.03 -18.13 9.39
CA GLY A 39 6.82 -18.10 10.14
C GLY A 39 5.66 -17.51 9.37
N LEU A 40 4.55 -17.39 10.02
CA LEU A 40 3.34 -16.79 9.49
C LEU A 40 3.64 -15.31 9.23
N SER A 41 3.69 -14.95 7.97
CA SER A 41 3.76 -13.56 7.55
C SER A 41 2.41 -13.12 7.01
N ALA A 42 1.92 -11.98 7.48
CA ALA A 42 0.88 -11.26 6.77
C ALA A 42 1.54 -10.53 5.60
N ARG A 43 0.98 -10.68 4.41
CA ARG A 43 1.44 -9.96 3.21
C ARG A 43 0.24 -9.49 2.45
N GLY A 44 0.19 -8.22 2.19
CA GLY A 44 -0.85 -7.70 1.31
C GLY A 44 -1.18 -6.25 1.52
N THR A 45 -2.10 -5.82 0.71
CA THR A 45 -2.72 -4.52 0.85
C THR A 45 -3.53 -4.48 2.13
N HIS A 46 -3.16 -3.61 3.05
CA HIS A 46 -3.89 -3.38 4.29
C HIS A 46 -4.90 -2.25 4.13
N THR A 47 -4.48 -1.15 3.53
CA THR A 47 -5.30 0.05 3.42
C THR A 47 -5.15 0.70 2.05
N ALA A 48 -6.18 1.38 1.61
CA ALA A 48 -6.17 2.17 0.39
C ALA A 48 -6.95 3.47 0.60
N TRP A 49 -6.37 4.59 0.17
CA TRP A 49 -6.98 5.89 0.27
C TRP A 49 -6.87 6.66 -1.04
N ARG A 50 -7.98 7.19 -1.53
CA ARG A 50 -7.98 8.00 -2.75
C ARG A 50 -7.86 9.48 -2.43
N ALA A 51 -6.91 10.14 -3.09
CA ALA A 51 -6.81 11.59 -3.14
C ALA A 51 -6.66 12.05 -4.60
N GLY A 52 -7.65 12.75 -5.11
CA GLY A 52 -7.69 13.17 -6.52
C GLY A 52 -7.60 12.00 -7.50
N LYS A 53 -6.60 12.06 -8.39
CA LYS A 53 -6.32 11.03 -9.39
C LYS A 53 -5.45 9.88 -8.88
N TYR A 54 -5.02 9.93 -7.61
CA TYR A 54 -4.16 8.92 -7.04
C TYR A 54 -4.88 8.06 -6.01
N VAL A 55 -4.48 6.78 -5.94
CA VAL A 55 -4.79 5.89 -4.82
C VAL A 55 -3.48 5.53 -4.14
N PHE A 56 -3.41 5.86 -2.87
CA PHE A 56 -2.33 5.49 -1.98
C PHE A 56 -2.68 4.16 -1.34
N ILE A 57 -1.75 3.22 -1.35
CA ILE A 57 -1.95 1.87 -0.84
C ILE A 57 -0.86 1.58 0.18
N GLY A 58 -1.25 1.22 1.39
CA GLY A 58 -0.34 0.73 2.40
C GLY A 58 -0.29 -0.79 2.37
N ASP A 59 0.88 -1.34 2.10
CA ASP A 59 1.11 -2.78 2.19
C ASP A 59 1.52 -3.13 3.62
N GLU A 60 0.79 -4.00 4.24
CA GLU A 60 1.20 -4.59 5.50
C GLU A 60 2.00 -5.85 5.23
N VAL A 61 3.24 -5.85 5.67
CA VAL A 61 4.09 -7.03 5.67
C VAL A 61 4.64 -7.22 7.08
N TYR A 62 4.19 -8.28 7.70
CA TYR A 62 4.55 -8.62 9.06
C TYR A 62 5.15 -10.03 9.09
N ALA A 63 6.36 -10.14 9.55
CA ALA A 63 7.02 -11.43 9.80
C ALA A 63 7.09 -11.66 11.30
N SER A 64 6.28 -12.60 11.79
CA SER A 64 6.38 -13.07 13.16
C SER A 64 7.55 -14.05 13.26
N ARG A 65 8.52 -13.75 14.13
CA ARG A 65 9.51 -14.74 14.52
C ARG A 65 8.93 -15.65 15.59
N PRO A 66 9.10 -16.98 15.48
CA PRO A 66 8.89 -17.85 16.63
C PRO A 66 9.77 -17.36 17.79
N SER A 67 9.25 -17.36 18.99
CA SER A 67 9.87 -16.85 20.22
C SER A 67 11.18 -17.54 20.64
N THR A 68 11.80 -18.29 19.77
CA THR A 68 13.01 -19.04 20.02
C THR A 68 14.24 -18.21 19.68
N GLY A 69 14.59 -17.30 20.58
CA GLY A 69 15.99 -16.93 20.71
C GLY A 69 16.44 -15.56 20.19
N LEU A 70 15.57 -14.66 19.80
CA LEU A 70 15.97 -13.27 19.61
C LEU A 70 15.66 -12.47 20.85
N LYS A 71 16.72 -11.95 21.44
CA LYS A 71 16.66 -11.15 22.67
C LYS A 71 15.95 -9.80 22.51
N ASP A 72 15.54 -9.45 21.31
CA ASP A 72 15.17 -8.07 21.03
C ASP A 72 13.66 -7.87 20.80
N GLY A 73 12.85 -8.94 20.79
CA GLY A 73 11.39 -8.80 20.72
C GLY A 73 10.86 -8.03 19.48
N ASN A 74 11.73 -7.75 18.53
CA ASN A 74 11.38 -6.96 17.37
C ASN A 74 10.73 -7.84 16.31
N ASP A 75 9.41 -7.83 16.30
CA ASP A 75 8.67 -8.24 15.14
C ASP A 75 9.12 -7.36 13.97
N LEU A 76 9.59 -8.01 12.91
CA LEU A 76 10.03 -7.27 11.74
C LEU A 76 8.80 -6.90 10.92
N THR A 77 8.52 -5.62 10.85
CA THR A 77 7.52 -5.08 9.97
C THR A 77 8.17 -4.47 8.75
N PHE A 78 7.61 -4.78 7.61
CA PHE A 78 7.96 -4.23 6.31
C PHE A 78 6.70 -3.69 5.68
N GLY A 79 6.81 -3.20 4.49
CA GLY A 79 5.66 -2.77 3.72
C GLY A 79 5.87 -1.40 3.11
N ARG A 80 5.35 -1.27 1.91
CA ARG A 80 5.50 -0.07 1.09
C ARG A 80 4.23 0.76 1.09
N LEU A 81 4.42 2.06 0.96
CA LEU A 81 3.41 2.91 0.39
C LEU A 81 3.51 2.80 -1.13
N GLN A 82 2.46 2.33 -1.78
CA GLN A 82 2.34 2.29 -3.24
C GLN A 82 1.42 3.41 -3.70
N VAL A 83 1.71 4.02 -4.84
CA VAL A 83 0.87 5.08 -5.40
C VAL A 83 0.44 4.70 -6.81
N LEU A 84 -0.86 4.55 -6.99
CA LEU A 84 -1.46 4.28 -8.28
C LEU A 84 -2.08 5.55 -8.87
N ASP A 85 -1.76 5.85 -10.12
CA ASP A 85 -2.54 6.77 -10.93
C ASP A 85 -3.80 6.05 -11.43
N VAL A 86 -4.95 6.59 -11.05
CA VAL A 86 -6.28 6.08 -11.41
C VAL A 86 -7.06 7.08 -12.27
N SER A 87 -6.37 7.97 -12.98
CA SER A 87 -6.99 8.87 -13.97
C SER A 87 -7.80 8.07 -14.98
N ASN A 88 -7.34 6.87 -15.32
CA ASN A 88 -8.10 5.88 -16.06
C ASN A 88 -8.37 4.67 -15.15
N LEU A 89 -9.61 4.56 -14.68
CA LEU A 89 -10.03 3.47 -13.78
C LEU A 89 -9.94 2.08 -14.42
N GLU A 90 -9.96 1.99 -15.74
CA GLU A 90 -9.81 0.71 -16.44
C GLU A 90 -8.35 0.25 -16.56
N LYS A 91 -7.40 1.19 -16.41
CA LYS A 91 -5.97 0.95 -16.56
C LYS A 91 -5.16 1.67 -15.48
N PRO A 92 -5.33 1.32 -14.21
CA PRO A 92 -4.53 1.91 -13.13
C PRO A 92 -3.04 1.62 -13.35
N LYS A 93 -2.18 2.57 -12.95
CA LYS A 93 -0.72 2.44 -13.12
C LYS A 93 -0.01 2.75 -11.82
N LEU A 94 0.95 1.93 -11.44
CA LEU A 94 1.89 2.27 -10.37
C LEU A 94 2.80 3.42 -10.85
N VAL A 95 2.80 4.53 -10.11
CA VAL A 95 3.57 5.73 -10.46
C VAL A 95 4.63 6.08 -9.44
N ALA A 96 4.50 5.63 -8.22
CA ALA A 96 5.50 5.82 -7.18
C ALA A 96 5.36 4.76 -6.08
N TRP A 97 6.42 4.61 -5.29
CA TRP A 97 6.39 3.85 -4.05
C TRP A 97 7.42 4.40 -3.06
N TYR A 98 7.18 4.17 -1.79
CA TYR A 98 8.09 4.50 -0.72
C TYR A 98 8.15 3.32 0.27
N GLU A 99 9.34 2.92 0.66
CA GLU A 99 9.56 1.89 1.67
C GLU A 99 10.28 2.49 2.89
N PRO A 100 9.61 2.56 4.04
CA PRO A 100 10.27 2.98 5.27
C PRO A 100 11.37 1.99 5.67
N THR A 101 12.47 2.51 6.20
CA THR A 101 13.60 1.69 6.65
C THR A 101 13.47 1.21 8.10
N ASP A 102 12.55 1.79 8.84
CA ASP A 102 12.38 1.64 10.29
C ASP A 102 10.98 1.13 10.69
N GLY A 103 10.24 0.57 9.75
CA GLY A 103 8.91 0.01 9.98
C GLY A 103 8.21 -0.33 8.67
N GLY A 104 6.97 -0.78 8.78
CA GLY A 104 6.11 -1.06 7.65
C GLY A 104 4.91 -0.13 7.63
N VAL A 105 4.40 0.16 6.45
CA VAL A 105 3.20 1.00 6.30
C VAL A 105 1.97 0.22 6.73
N HIS A 106 1.11 0.85 7.53
CA HIS A 106 -0.14 0.28 7.99
C HIS A 106 -1.33 1.14 7.52
N ASN A 107 -1.96 1.88 8.42
CA ASN A 107 -3.07 2.76 8.06
C ASN A 107 -2.58 4.04 7.42
N ILE A 108 -3.31 4.49 6.41
CA ILE A 108 -3.07 5.76 5.73
C ILE A 108 -4.36 6.55 5.53
N TRP A 109 -4.25 7.85 5.52
CA TRP A 109 -5.30 8.76 5.03
C TRP A 109 -4.68 10.05 4.51
N ALA A 110 -5.38 10.74 3.63
CA ALA A 110 -4.95 12.06 3.14
C ALA A 110 -5.92 13.14 3.57
N ALA A 111 -5.37 14.31 3.91
CA ALA A 111 -6.10 15.53 4.18
C ALA A 111 -5.39 16.71 3.51
N GLY A 112 -6.05 17.34 2.53
CA GLY A 112 -5.40 18.32 1.65
C GLY A 112 -4.20 17.68 0.93
N ASP A 113 -3.08 18.36 0.99
CA ASP A 113 -1.82 17.95 0.36
C ASP A 113 -0.93 17.12 1.29
N THR A 114 -1.46 16.56 2.34
CA THR A 114 -0.71 15.76 3.30
C THR A 114 -1.27 14.36 3.41
N LEU A 115 -0.41 13.37 3.21
CA LEU A 115 -0.69 11.97 3.51
C LEU A 115 -0.13 11.63 4.89
N TYR A 116 -0.98 11.10 5.74
CA TYR A 116 -0.60 10.59 7.06
C TYR A 116 -0.55 9.07 7.02
N MET A 117 0.46 8.47 7.61
CA MET A 117 0.59 7.03 7.69
C MET A 117 1.14 6.57 9.03
N GLY A 118 0.60 5.46 9.51
CA GLY A 118 1.15 4.70 10.62
C GLY A 118 2.22 3.74 10.11
N ASN A 119 3.31 3.62 10.85
CA ASN A 119 4.53 2.95 10.40
C ASN A 119 5.07 1.98 11.44
N TYR A 120 4.19 1.32 12.17
CA TYR A 120 4.56 0.42 13.28
C TYR A 120 5.58 1.08 14.22
N GLN A 121 6.74 0.42 14.45
CA GLN A 121 7.82 0.95 15.31
C GLN A 121 8.41 2.26 14.77
N GLY A 122 8.28 2.55 13.48
CA GLY A 122 8.67 3.82 12.88
C GLY A 122 7.75 5.00 13.21
N GLY A 123 6.66 4.74 13.97
CA GLY A 123 5.74 5.76 14.43
C GLY A 123 4.80 6.29 13.34
N ALA A 124 4.39 7.54 13.47
CA ALA A 124 3.54 8.21 12.49
C ALA A 124 4.36 9.12 11.57
N ARG A 125 3.97 9.20 10.30
CA ARG A 125 4.60 10.06 9.30
C ARG A 125 3.58 10.92 8.59
N ALA A 126 4.01 12.13 8.23
CA ALA A 126 3.29 13.02 7.34
C ALA A 126 4.14 13.22 6.08
N VAL A 127 3.54 13.02 4.93
CA VAL A 127 4.21 13.09 3.63
C VAL A 127 3.51 14.14 2.77
N ASP A 128 4.28 15.05 2.18
CA ASP A 128 3.76 16.01 1.23
C ASP A 128 3.41 15.31 -0.09
N ILE A 129 2.16 15.47 -0.52
CA ILE A 129 1.60 14.92 -1.75
C ILE A 129 1.09 16.02 -2.70
N SER A 130 1.51 17.28 -2.49
CA SER A 130 1.05 18.45 -3.25
C SER A 130 1.49 18.48 -4.72
N GLY A 131 2.51 17.69 -5.07
CA GLY A 131 3.09 17.69 -6.40
C GLY A 131 2.50 16.67 -7.37
N GLU A 132 2.86 16.77 -8.65
CA GLU A 132 2.73 15.64 -9.56
C GLU A 132 3.79 14.61 -9.21
N LEU A 133 3.36 13.38 -8.94
CA LEU A 133 4.27 12.31 -8.60
C LEU A 133 5.03 11.88 -9.87
N PRO A 134 6.35 11.95 -9.87
CA PRO A 134 7.15 11.59 -11.05
C PRO A 134 7.01 10.08 -11.34
N CYS A 135 7.16 9.75 -12.62
CA CYS A 135 7.23 8.37 -13.10
C CYS A 135 8.23 7.51 -12.29
N PRO A 136 7.99 6.20 -12.17
CA PRO A 136 8.60 5.33 -11.17
C PRO A 136 10.09 5.11 -11.39
N HIS A 137 10.92 5.92 -10.81
CA HIS A 137 12.35 5.65 -10.60
C HIS A 137 12.92 6.62 -9.58
N ARG A 138 12.71 6.36 -8.29
CA ARG A 138 13.70 6.73 -7.28
C ARG A 138 13.32 6.19 -5.91
N GLN A 139 14.22 5.37 -5.37
CA GLN A 139 14.40 5.24 -3.94
C GLN A 139 14.73 6.63 -3.38
N ALA A 140 13.99 7.07 -2.39
CA ALA A 140 14.41 8.15 -1.54
C ALA A 140 15.32 7.58 -0.45
#